data_ce13b6dcb59daa5507d45ade4452301f
#
_entry.id   ce13b6dcb59daa5507d45ade4452301f
#
_cell.length_a   1.000
_cell.length_b   1.000
_cell.length_c   1.000
_cell.angle_alpha   90.00
_cell.angle_beta   90.00
_cell.angle_gamma   90.00
#
_symmetry.space_group_name_H-M   'P 1'
#
loop_
_entity.id
_entity.type
_entity.pdbx_description
1 polymer ?
#
loop_
_entity_poly.entity_id
_entity_poly.type
_entity_poly.pdbx_seq_one_letter_code
_entity_poly.pdbx_strand_id
1 'polypeptide(L)'
;FLHALNYCMLLPGPEAQQLATYIGWLMHRKLGGIVAGGLFVLPSLLILIGLSWLYMAYGQVTAVAGVLYGIKPAVTAIVLFAAYRIGSRALKNGLLWTMAALAFFAIFLLNAPFPLIVLLAAILGAMGGQWLPEKFALGGGHGAAKQSYGPALIDDDTPTPAHALFSWSSLLKVSITGLILWSAVIGWLCAEYGWNSALTQMGWFFTKAALLTFGGAYAVLPYVYQGAVEHFHWLTPQQMIDGLALGETTPGPLIMVVTFVGFVAGWGQQVFGDEHLLL
;
A
#
# COMPACT_ATOMS: atom_id res chain seq x y z
N PHE A 1 19.51 8.22 -6.94
CA PHE A 1 18.72 7.30 -6.09
C PHE A 1 17.78 8.07 -5.14
N LEU A 2 18.30 8.99 -4.30
CA LEU A 2 17.50 9.73 -3.32
C LEU A 2 16.40 10.58 -3.95
N HIS A 3 16.68 11.24 -5.07
CA HIS A 3 15.68 12.01 -5.82
C HIS A 3 14.54 11.11 -6.33
N ALA A 4 14.86 9.94 -6.88
CA ALA A 4 13.87 8.99 -7.35
C ALA A 4 13.01 8.44 -6.19
N LEU A 5 13.64 8.13 -5.04
CA LEU A 5 12.93 7.71 -3.84
C LEU A 5 11.95 8.78 -3.35
N ASN A 6 12.38 10.04 -3.28
CA ASN A 6 11.50 11.15 -2.88
C ASN A 6 10.30 11.31 -3.84
N TYR A 7 10.50 11.10 -5.14
CA TYR A 7 9.41 11.09 -6.11
C TYR A 7 8.43 9.94 -5.86
N CYS A 8 8.94 8.72 -5.61
CA CYS A 8 8.09 7.57 -5.29
C CYS A 8 7.25 7.78 -4.02
N MET A 9 7.77 8.52 -3.04
CA MET A 9 7.02 8.87 -1.82
C MET A 9 5.84 9.82 -2.07
N LEU A 10 5.88 10.59 -3.14
CA LEU A 10 4.79 11.52 -3.52
C LEU A 10 3.73 10.84 -4.39
N LEU A 11 4.06 9.72 -5.03
CA LEU A 11 3.13 8.99 -5.89
C LEU A 11 2.30 7.99 -5.06
N PRO A 12 1.02 7.78 -5.41
CA PRO A 12 0.24 6.75 -4.75
C PRO A 12 0.78 5.36 -5.09
N GLY A 13 0.97 4.52 -4.07
CA GLY A 13 1.43 3.14 -4.21
C GLY A 13 2.64 2.78 -3.35
N PRO A 14 3.13 1.54 -3.43
CA PRO A 14 4.28 1.06 -2.67
C PRO A 14 5.59 1.66 -3.19
N GLU A 15 6.24 2.50 -2.40
CA GLU A 15 7.44 3.26 -2.78
C GLU A 15 8.59 2.39 -3.29
N ALA A 16 8.87 1.29 -2.58
CA ALA A 16 9.96 0.39 -2.94
C ALA A 16 9.73 -0.33 -4.27
N GLN A 17 8.47 -0.73 -4.54
CA GLN A 17 8.09 -1.35 -5.81
C GLN A 17 8.14 -0.35 -6.96
N GLN A 18 7.69 0.89 -6.73
CA GLN A 18 7.79 1.96 -7.72
C GLN A 18 9.25 2.26 -8.05
N LEU A 19 10.11 2.34 -7.04
CA LEU A 19 11.55 2.58 -7.21
C LEU A 19 12.22 1.44 -7.98
N ALA A 20 11.92 0.18 -7.63
CA ALA A 20 12.42 -0.98 -8.37
C ALA A 20 11.99 -0.96 -9.84
N THR A 21 10.71 -0.65 -10.10
CA THR A 21 10.16 -0.51 -11.45
C THR A 21 10.86 0.62 -12.21
N TYR A 22 11.06 1.77 -11.57
CA TYR A 22 11.75 2.93 -12.17
C TYR A 22 13.20 2.62 -12.52
N ILE A 23 13.96 2.00 -11.62
CA ILE A 23 15.36 1.61 -11.88
C ILE A 23 15.42 0.59 -13.02
N GLY A 24 14.56 -0.43 -12.99
CA GLY A 24 14.48 -1.42 -14.06
C GLY A 24 14.15 -0.79 -15.42
N TRP A 25 13.21 0.17 -15.45
CA TRP A 25 12.86 0.92 -16.64
C TRP A 25 14.00 1.81 -17.14
N LEU A 26 14.71 2.46 -16.22
CA LEU A 26 15.84 3.32 -16.58
C LEU A 26 16.97 2.53 -17.24
N MET A 27 17.26 1.32 -16.71
CA MET A 27 18.32 0.44 -17.21
C MET A 27 17.94 -0.31 -18.49
N HIS A 28 16.73 -0.86 -18.54
CA HIS A 28 16.29 -1.80 -19.58
C HIS A 28 14.94 -1.43 -20.23
N ARG A 29 14.57 -0.15 -20.22
CA ARG A 29 13.33 0.37 -20.82
C ARG A 29 12.09 -0.33 -20.25
N LYS A 30 11.02 -0.48 -21.04
CA LYS A 30 9.72 -1.02 -20.60
C LYS A 30 9.82 -2.43 -20.03
N LEU A 31 10.59 -3.32 -20.67
CA LEU A 31 10.74 -4.71 -20.20
C LEU A 31 11.44 -4.77 -18.83
N GLY A 32 12.48 -3.96 -18.64
CA GLY A 32 13.16 -3.90 -17.35
C GLY A 32 12.23 -3.44 -16.23
N GLY A 33 11.41 -2.42 -16.48
CA GLY A 33 10.41 -1.97 -15.49
C GLY A 33 9.37 -3.03 -15.16
N ILE A 34 8.82 -3.71 -16.19
CA ILE A 34 7.84 -4.79 -16.00
C ILE A 34 8.45 -5.96 -15.20
N VAL A 35 9.65 -6.40 -15.57
CA VAL A 35 10.32 -7.52 -14.90
C VAL A 35 10.67 -7.15 -13.45
N ALA A 36 11.29 -5.99 -13.23
CA ALA A 36 11.68 -5.58 -11.87
C ALA A 36 10.46 -5.35 -10.98
N GLY A 37 9.42 -4.67 -11.46
CA GLY A 37 8.18 -4.46 -10.72
C GLY A 37 7.42 -5.76 -10.47
N GLY A 38 7.34 -6.63 -11.46
CA GLY A 38 6.70 -7.94 -11.36
C GLY A 38 7.41 -8.85 -10.36
N LEU A 39 8.73 -9.02 -10.48
CA LEU A 39 9.51 -9.84 -9.56
C LEU A 39 9.51 -9.32 -8.12
N PHE A 40 9.26 -8.03 -7.92
CA PHE A 40 9.12 -7.46 -6.58
C PHE A 40 7.82 -7.87 -5.89
N VAL A 41 6.73 -8.04 -6.65
CA VAL A 41 5.39 -8.31 -6.13
C VAL A 41 5.00 -9.80 -6.19
N LEU A 42 5.37 -10.49 -7.27
CA LEU A 42 4.95 -11.87 -7.52
C LEU A 42 5.29 -12.87 -6.40
N PRO A 43 6.49 -12.86 -5.80
CA PRO A 43 6.79 -13.79 -4.71
C PRO A 43 5.86 -13.61 -3.52
N SER A 44 5.63 -12.34 -3.11
CA SER A 44 4.71 -12.01 -2.02
C SER A 44 3.28 -12.41 -2.34
N LEU A 45 2.83 -12.17 -3.58
CA LEU A 45 1.50 -12.54 -4.05
C LEU A 45 1.27 -14.06 -3.91
N LEU A 46 2.19 -14.86 -4.45
CA LEU A 46 2.08 -16.32 -4.43
C LEU A 46 2.14 -16.89 -3.01
N ILE A 47 3.05 -16.36 -2.18
CA ILE A 47 3.17 -16.78 -0.78
C ILE A 47 1.88 -16.43 -0.02
N LEU A 48 1.36 -15.21 -0.18
CA LEU A 48 0.15 -14.78 0.53
C LEU A 48 -1.09 -15.52 0.05
N ILE A 49 -1.22 -15.85 -1.22
CA ILE A 49 -2.30 -16.72 -1.71
C ILE A 49 -2.22 -18.08 -1.02
N GLY A 50 -1.04 -18.70 -1.00
CA GLY A 50 -0.83 -20.01 -0.34
C GLY A 50 -1.11 -19.97 1.17
N LEU A 51 -0.64 -18.92 1.86
CA LEU A 51 -0.88 -18.73 3.29
C LEU A 51 -2.35 -18.41 3.59
N SER A 52 -3.02 -17.65 2.74
CA SER A 52 -4.46 -17.36 2.87
C SER A 52 -5.30 -18.62 2.69
N TRP A 53 -4.93 -19.45 1.72
CA TRP A 53 -5.55 -20.76 1.53
C TRP A 53 -5.35 -21.67 2.75
N LEU A 54 -4.11 -21.76 3.25
CA LEU A 54 -3.80 -22.52 4.47
C LEU A 54 -4.61 -22.01 5.67
N TYR A 55 -4.72 -20.69 5.81
CA TYR A 55 -5.48 -20.05 6.86
C TYR A 55 -6.98 -20.41 6.80
N MET A 56 -7.58 -20.32 5.61
CA MET A 56 -9.02 -20.59 5.46
C MET A 56 -9.34 -22.08 5.54
N ALA A 57 -8.51 -22.95 4.93
CA ALA A 57 -8.77 -24.38 4.90
C ALA A 57 -8.39 -25.09 6.21
N TYR A 58 -7.32 -24.67 6.88
CA TYR A 58 -6.72 -25.37 8.03
C TYR A 58 -6.55 -24.50 9.28
N GLY A 59 -7.09 -23.28 9.30
CA GLY A 59 -6.93 -22.34 10.43
C GLY A 59 -7.44 -22.86 11.77
N GLN A 60 -8.36 -23.84 11.76
CA GLN A 60 -8.89 -24.50 12.95
C GLN A 60 -8.04 -25.68 13.46
N VAL A 61 -7.06 -26.12 12.67
CA VAL A 61 -6.13 -27.17 13.09
C VAL A 61 -5.20 -26.62 14.17
N THR A 62 -5.08 -27.32 15.30
CA THR A 62 -4.35 -26.88 16.49
C THR A 62 -2.93 -26.38 16.18
N ALA A 63 -2.21 -27.06 15.28
CA ALA A 63 -0.86 -26.66 14.89
C ALA A 63 -0.85 -25.32 14.15
N VAL A 64 -1.76 -25.11 13.19
CA VAL A 64 -1.89 -23.87 12.41
C VAL A 64 -2.35 -22.73 13.32
N ALA A 65 -3.38 -22.98 14.11
CA ALA A 65 -3.90 -22.01 15.08
C ALA A 65 -2.82 -21.59 16.09
N GLY A 66 -1.99 -22.53 16.57
CA GLY A 66 -0.88 -22.27 17.48
C GLY A 66 0.19 -21.37 16.86
N VAL A 67 0.58 -21.61 15.59
CA VAL A 67 1.53 -20.77 14.86
C VAL A 67 0.97 -19.35 14.69
N LEU A 68 -0.28 -19.23 14.24
CA LEU A 68 -0.95 -17.92 14.07
C LEU A 68 -1.04 -17.17 15.38
N TYR A 69 -1.40 -17.85 16.46
CA TYR A 69 -1.44 -17.26 17.80
C TYR A 69 -0.08 -16.75 18.25
N GLY A 70 1.00 -17.51 17.99
CA GLY A 70 2.36 -17.12 18.34
C GLY A 70 2.89 -15.91 17.57
N ILE A 71 2.44 -15.69 16.33
CA ILE A 71 2.86 -14.56 15.48
C ILE A 71 2.21 -13.24 15.92
N LYS A 72 0.98 -13.25 16.45
CA LYS A 72 0.22 -12.04 16.81
C LYS A 72 0.96 -11.05 17.73
N PRO A 73 1.58 -11.48 18.85
CA PRO A 73 2.31 -10.56 19.70
C PRO A 73 3.51 -9.90 18.99
N ALA A 74 4.21 -10.67 18.16
CA ALA A 74 5.34 -10.13 17.37
C ALA A 74 4.88 -9.05 16.40
N VAL A 75 3.77 -9.28 15.70
CA VAL A 75 3.19 -8.28 14.78
C VAL A 75 2.69 -7.06 15.52
N THR A 76 2.04 -7.23 16.66
CA THR A 76 1.64 -6.09 17.49
C THR A 76 2.86 -5.24 17.88
N ALA A 77 3.97 -5.87 18.26
CA ALA A 77 5.21 -5.16 18.58
C ALA A 77 5.79 -4.44 17.34
N ILE A 78 5.76 -5.08 16.15
CA ILE A 78 6.22 -4.49 14.89
C ILE A 78 5.38 -3.26 14.54
N VAL A 79 4.06 -3.35 14.62
CA VAL A 79 3.15 -2.23 14.31
C VAL A 79 3.35 -1.08 15.29
N LEU A 80 3.48 -1.35 16.58
CA LEU A 80 3.77 -0.31 17.58
C LEU A 80 5.14 0.35 17.33
N PHE A 81 6.14 -0.45 17.00
CA PHE A 81 7.46 0.08 16.64
C PHE A 81 7.42 0.92 15.35
N ALA A 82 6.67 0.49 14.34
CA ALA A 82 6.45 1.26 13.12
C ALA A 82 5.75 2.60 13.42
N ALA A 83 4.70 2.60 14.24
CA ALA A 83 4.01 3.80 14.68
C ALA A 83 4.96 4.76 15.43
N TYR A 84 5.77 4.24 16.35
CA TYR A 84 6.80 5.02 17.02
C TYR A 84 7.83 5.60 16.05
N ARG A 85 8.35 4.79 15.14
CA ARG A 85 9.36 5.19 14.15
C ARG A 85 8.83 6.28 13.19
N ILE A 86 7.60 6.13 12.71
CA ILE A 86 6.96 7.11 11.84
C ILE A 86 6.64 8.37 12.64
N GLY A 87 6.04 8.24 13.81
CA GLY A 87 5.67 9.36 14.69
C GLY A 87 6.89 10.19 15.10
N SER A 88 7.97 9.56 15.53
CA SER A 88 9.20 10.25 15.94
C SER A 88 9.85 11.06 14.80
N ARG A 89 9.65 10.64 13.56
CA ARG A 89 10.17 11.36 12.38
C ARG A 89 9.24 12.46 11.88
N ALA A 90 7.93 12.22 11.92
CA ALA A 90 6.91 13.13 11.38
C ALA A 90 6.46 14.18 12.40
N LEU A 91 6.28 13.80 13.68
CA LEU A 91 5.70 14.64 14.72
C LEU A 91 6.77 15.39 15.51
N LYS A 92 7.28 16.51 14.94
CA LYS A 92 8.40 17.25 15.49
C LYS A 92 8.01 18.33 16.51
N ASN A 93 6.74 18.67 16.61
CA ASN A 93 6.28 19.72 17.52
C ASN A 93 4.90 19.37 18.10
N GLY A 94 4.51 20.08 19.18
CA GLY A 94 3.25 19.83 19.88
C GLY A 94 2.01 19.99 18.99
N LEU A 95 2.04 20.87 17.99
CA LEU A 95 0.92 21.06 17.05
C LEU A 95 0.68 19.79 16.22
N LEU A 96 1.74 19.20 15.67
CA LEU A 96 1.64 17.95 14.88
C LEU A 96 1.20 16.78 15.77
N TRP A 97 1.66 16.72 17.03
CA TRP A 97 1.17 15.74 18.00
C TRP A 97 -0.33 15.90 18.29
N THR A 98 -0.79 17.15 18.45
CA THR A 98 -2.21 17.43 18.67
C THR A 98 -3.04 17.03 17.45
N MET A 99 -2.57 17.32 16.24
CA MET A 99 -3.24 16.89 14.99
C MET A 99 -3.33 15.37 14.90
N ALA A 100 -2.24 14.65 15.20
CA ALA A 100 -2.21 13.20 15.20
C ALA A 100 -3.17 12.61 16.24
N ALA A 101 -3.20 13.15 17.46
CA ALA A 101 -4.13 12.74 18.50
C ALA A 101 -5.60 12.99 18.09
N LEU A 102 -5.91 14.17 17.54
CA LEU A 102 -7.26 14.48 17.06
C LEU A 102 -7.68 13.53 15.92
N ALA A 103 -6.79 13.23 14.98
CA ALA A 103 -7.05 12.26 13.92
C ALA A 103 -7.31 10.85 14.47
N PHE A 104 -6.50 10.42 15.45
CA PHE A 104 -6.70 9.14 16.13
C PHE A 104 -8.07 9.06 16.82
N PHE A 105 -8.44 10.05 17.61
CA PHE A 105 -9.73 10.09 18.27
C PHE A 105 -10.91 10.22 17.30
N ALA A 106 -10.75 10.98 16.21
CA ALA A 106 -11.78 11.09 15.19
C ALA A 106 -12.06 9.74 14.51
N ILE A 107 -11.02 8.97 14.21
CA ILE A 107 -11.17 7.62 13.64
C ILE A 107 -11.75 6.67 14.69
N PHE A 108 -11.18 6.63 15.89
CA PHE A 108 -11.49 5.61 16.89
C PHE A 108 -12.83 5.83 17.60
N LEU A 109 -13.20 7.09 17.92
CA LEU A 109 -14.44 7.40 18.65
C LEU A 109 -15.60 7.80 17.75
N LEU A 110 -15.30 8.50 16.64
CA LEU A 110 -16.34 9.06 15.77
C LEU A 110 -16.52 8.24 14.48
N ASN A 111 -15.73 7.18 14.28
CA ASN A 111 -15.69 6.39 13.04
C ASN A 111 -15.58 7.28 11.79
N ALA A 112 -14.80 8.38 11.90
CA ALA A 112 -14.64 9.32 10.80
C ALA A 112 -14.02 8.62 9.58
N PRO A 113 -14.55 8.83 8.37
CA PRO A 113 -14.02 8.21 7.16
C PRO A 113 -12.56 8.60 6.94
N PHE A 114 -11.69 7.60 6.77
CA PHE A 114 -10.25 7.83 6.58
C PHE A 114 -9.92 8.87 5.48
N PRO A 115 -10.57 8.86 4.28
CA PRO A 115 -10.33 9.87 3.26
C PRO A 115 -10.58 11.31 3.73
N LEU A 116 -11.57 11.52 4.62
CA LEU A 116 -11.85 12.83 5.20
C LEU A 116 -10.72 13.30 6.11
N ILE A 117 -10.15 12.39 6.93
CA ILE A 117 -9.01 12.70 7.80
C ILE A 117 -7.79 13.11 6.96
N VAL A 118 -7.51 12.37 5.87
CA VAL A 118 -6.39 12.70 4.97
C VAL A 118 -6.61 14.06 4.30
N LEU A 119 -7.82 14.33 3.82
CA LEU A 119 -8.15 15.61 3.20
C LEU A 119 -8.00 16.78 4.18
N LEU A 120 -8.53 16.64 5.40
CA LEU A 120 -8.39 17.66 6.44
C LEU A 120 -6.93 17.88 6.83
N ALA A 121 -6.16 16.79 6.98
CA ALA A 121 -4.73 16.89 7.26
C ALA A 121 -3.96 17.61 6.13
N ALA A 122 -4.30 17.35 4.87
CA ALA A 122 -3.72 18.04 3.72
C ALA A 122 -4.06 19.53 3.70
N ILE A 123 -5.32 19.89 3.95
CA ILE A 123 -5.76 21.29 4.04
C ILE A 123 -5.06 22.02 5.19
N LEU A 124 -5.05 21.42 6.38
CA LEU A 124 -4.40 22.00 7.56
C LEU A 124 -2.89 22.10 7.37
N GLY A 125 -2.27 21.12 6.70
CA GLY A 125 -0.86 21.14 6.34
C GLY A 125 -0.53 22.28 5.35
N ALA A 126 -1.35 22.47 4.32
CA ALA A 126 -1.20 23.55 3.35
C ALA A 126 -1.35 24.93 3.99
N MET A 127 -2.40 25.12 4.80
CA MET A 127 -2.63 26.36 5.54
C MET A 127 -1.52 26.62 6.57
N GLY A 128 -1.17 25.59 7.32
CA GLY A 128 -0.10 25.69 8.32
C GLY A 128 1.26 25.99 7.70
N GLY A 129 1.57 25.43 6.54
CA GLY A 129 2.79 25.74 5.79
C GLY A 129 2.85 27.20 5.31
N GLN A 130 1.69 27.82 5.03
CA GLN A 130 1.63 29.25 4.66
C GLN A 130 1.67 30.19 5.87
N TRP A 131 0.97 29.87 6.96
CA TRP A 131 0.80 30.77 8.11
C TRP A 131 1.81 30.53 9.24
N LEU A 132 2.32 29.29 9.36
CA LEU A 132 3.26 28.87 10.40
C LEU A 132 4.41 28.04 9.80
N PRO A 133 5.16 28.57 8.82
CA PRO A 133 6.16 27.80 8.08
C PRO A 133 7.19 27.13 8.98
N GLU A 134 7.60 27.76 10.07
CA GLU A 134 8.57 27.21 11.03
C GLU A 134 8.08 25.92 11.71
N LYS A 135 6.77 25.76 11.93
CA LYS A 135 6.17 24.59 12.58
C LYS A 135 5.86 23.46 11.60
N PHE A 136 5.67 23.80 10.32
CA PHE A 136 5.37 22.84 9.23
C PHE A 136 6.59 22.60 8.33
N ALA A 137 7.72 23.27 8.57
CA ALA A 137 8.95 22.98 7.86
C ALA A 137 9.32 21.50 8.07
N LEU A 138 9.28 20.75 6.99
CA LEU A 138 9.88 19.41 6.94
C LEU A 138 11.35 19.61 7.31
N GLY A 139 11.74 19.17 8.51
CA GLY A 139 13.12 19.29 8.98
C GLY A 139 14.03 18.74 7.91
N GLY A 140 15.03 19.55 7.56
CA GLY A 140 15.91 19.45 6.42
C GLY A 140 16.19 18.03 5.96
N GLY A 141 16.02 17.85 4.67
CA GLY A 141 16.15 16.57 3.98
C GLY A 141 17.33 15.76 4.48
N HIS A 142 17.22 14.46 4.34
CA HIS A 142 18.25 13.51 4.67
C HIS A 142 19.62 14.14 4.40
N GLY A 143 20.32 14.50 5.48
CA GLY A 143 21.68 15.02 5.36
C GLY A 143 22.42 14.01 4.51
N ALA A 144 22.83 14.43 3.34
CA ALA A 144 23.54 13.58 2.41
C ALA A 144 24.73 13.03 3.19
N ALA A 145 24.64 11.78 3.61
CA ALA A 145 25.82 11.04 4.01
C ALA A 145 26.71 11.08 2.77
N LYS A 146 27.75 11.88 2.80
CA LYS A 146 28.81 11.93 1.79
C LYS A 146 29.63 10.64 1.86
N GLN A 147 28.99 9.49 1.82
CA GLN A 147 29.68 8.24 1.58
C GLN A 147 29.64 8.01 0.07
N SER A 148 30.74 8.31 -0.57
CA SER A 148 31.00 7.90 -1.94
C SER A 148 31.21 6.40 -1.94
N TYR A 149 30.31 5.67 -2.55
CA TYR A 149 30.40 4.22 -2.73
C TYR A 149 31.17 3.82 -3.99
N GLY A 150 31.93 4.73 -4.59
CA GLY A 150 32.60 4.53 -5.87
C GLY A 150 31.68 4.82 -7.07
N PRO A 151 32.18 4.68 -8.32
CA PRO A 151 31.41 4.96 -9.52
C PRO A 151 30.25 3.98 -9.65
N ALA A 152 29.03 4.52 -9.77
CA ALA A 152 27.82 3.75 -10.00
C ALA A 152 27.54 3.57 -11.50
N LEU A 153 26.76 2.55 -11.86
CA LEU A 153 26.33 2.34 -13.24
C LEU A 153 25.44 3.50 -13.75
N ILE A 154 24.72 4.11 -12.83
CA ILE A 154 23.94 5.33 -13.02
C ILE A 154 24.32 6.26 -11.88
N ASP A 155 25.06 7.31 -12.17
CA ASP A 155 25.51 8.32 -11.22
C ASP A 155 24.91 9.68 -11.57
N ASP A 156 25.14 10.69 -10.74
CA ASP A 156 24.60 12.05 -10.93
C ASP A 156 25.07 12.66 -12.26
N ASP A 157 26.26 12.30 -12.74
CA ASP A 157 26.85 12.75 -13.99
C ASP A 157 26.46 11.90 -15.21
N THR A 158 25.68 10.80 -15.03
CA THR A 158 25.27 9.96 -16.14
C THR A 158 24.20 10.66 -16.97
N PRO A 159 24.41 10.83 -18.30
CA PRO A 159 23.42 11.51 -19.14
C PRO A 159 22.12 10.73 -19.15
N THR A 160 21.00 11.46 -18.99
CA THR A 160 19.67 10.85 -18.99
C THR A 160 19.42 10.10 -20.28
N PRO A 161 19.09 8.80 -20.26
CA PRO A 161 18.82 8.03 -21.47
C PRO A 161 17.69 8.66 -22.31
N ALA A 162 17.79 8.60 -23.62
CA ALA A 162 16.83 9.24 -24.53
C ALA A 162 15.37 8.79 -24.28
N HIS A 163 15.15 7.54 -23.83
CA HIS A 163 13.81 7.04 -23.50
C HIS A 163 13.25 7.57 -22.17
N ALA A 164 14.09 8.14 -21.32
CA ALA A 164 13.73 8.71 -20.02
C ALA A 164 13.49 10.23 -20.10
N LEU A 165 13.71 10.85 -21.25
CA LEU A 165 13.36 12.24 -21.45
C LEU A 165 11.84 12.43 -21.43
N PHE A 166 11.40 13.50 -20.77
CA PHE A 166 9.98 13.80 -20.67
C PHE A 166 9.35 14.05 -22.05
N SER A 167 8.20 13.43 -22.28
CA SER A 167 7.40 13.63 -23.49
C SER A 167 5.92 13.55 -23.17
N TRP A 168 5.17 14.59 -23.48
CA TRP A 168 3.71 14.62 -23.31
C TRP A 168 3.01 13.48 -24.04
N SER A 169 3.50 13.13 -25.25
CA SER A 169 2.97 12.02 -26.03
C SER A 169 3.18 10.67 -25.31
N SER A 170 4.34 10.48 -24.67
CA SER A 170 4.63 9.27 -23.92
C SER A 170 3.77 9.19 -22.65
N LEU A 171 3.63 10.28 -21.91
CA LEU A 171 2.79 10.36 -20.73
C LEU A 171 1.33 10.04 -21.08
N LEU A 172 0.79 10.66 -22.13
CA LEU A 172 -0.59 10.45 -22.55
C LEU A 172 -0.82 8.99 -22.99
N LYS A 173 0.10 8.40 -23.76
CA LYS A 173 0.01 6.98 -24.16
C LYS A 173 -0.01 6.05 -22.96
N VAL A 174 0.88 6.25 -21.99
CA VAL A 174 0.94 5.40 -20.78
C VAL A 174 -0.32 5.57 -19.95
N SER A 175 -0.79 6.81 -19.75
CA SER A 175 -2.01 7.08 -18.98
C SER A 175 -3.25 6.48 -19.64
N ILE A 176 -3.40 6.63 -20.95
CA ILE A 176 -4.52 6.03 -21.71
C ILE A 176 -4.45 4.50 -21.64
N THR A 177 -3.26 3.91 -21.83
CA THR A 177 -3.09 2.45 -21.76
C THR A 177 -3.47 1.94 -20.38
N GLY A 178 -3.01 2.59 -19.31
CA GLY A 178 -3.37 2.23 -17.95
C GLY A 178 -4.87 2.33 -17.68
N LEU A 179 -5.49 3.42 -18.15
CA LEU A 179 -6.94 3.63 -18.01
C LEU A 179 -7.75 2.58 -18.79
N ILE A 180 -7.34 2.23 -20.01
CA ILE A 180 -8.00 1.19 -20.79
C ILE A 180 -7.89 -0.16 -20.09
N LEU A 181 -6.69 -0.55 -19.62
CA LEU A 181 -6.51 -1.83 -18.92
C LEU A 181 -7.34 -1.90 -17.65
N TRP A 182 -7.34 -0.85 -16.84
CA TRP A 182 -8.14 -0.78 -15.64
C TRP A 182 -9.64 -0.83 -15.95
N SER A 183 -10.12 -0.03 -16.93
CA SER A 183 -11.53 -0.01 -17.33
C SER A 183 -11.97 -1.34 -17.93
N ALA A 184 -11.09 -2.05 -18.65
CA ALA A 184 -11.38 -3.36 -19.20
C ALA A 184 -11.63 -4.40 -18.08
N VAL A 185 -10.79 -4.39 -17.03
CA VAL A 185 -10.96 -5.32 -15.88
C VAL A 185 -12.24 -4.99 -15.11
N ILE A 186 -12.44 -3.74 -14.71
CA ILE A 186 -13.63 -3.35 -13.96
C ILE A 186 -14.90 -3.52 -14.81
N GLY A 187 -14.85 -3.16 -16.09
CA GLY A 187 -15.96 -3.32 -17.02
C GLY A 187 -16.33 -4.79 -17.23
N TRP A 188 -15.34 -5.68 -17.34
CA TRP A 188 -15.57 -7.11 -17.41
C TRP A 188 -16.23 -7.66 -16.12
N LEU A 189 -15.70 -7.27 -14.95
CA LEU A 189 -16.31 -7.65 -13.67
C LEU A 189 -17.75 -7.17 -13.55
N CYS A 190 -18.02 -5.93 -13.97
CA CYS A 190 -19.38 -5.38 -13.96
C CYS A 190 -20.32 -6.13 -14.93
N ALA A 191 -19.84 -6.49 -16.11
CA ALA A 191 -20.64 -7.17 -17.13
C ALA A 191 -20.95 -8.62 -16.75
N GLU A 192 -19.97 -9.34 -16.18
CA GLU A 192 -20.11 -10.76 -15.83
C GLU A 192 -20.83 -10.96 -14.50
N TYR A 193 -20.46 -10.20 -13.47
CA TYR A 193 -20.94 -10.42 -12.09
C TYR A 193 -21.91 -9.34 -11.61
N GLY A 194 -22.05 -8.24 -12.34
CA GLY A 194 -22.83 -7.08 -11.92
C GLY A 194 -22.10 -6.18 -10.93
N TRP A 195 -22.60 -4.93 -10.81
CA TRP A 195 -22.00 -3.93 -9.93
C TRP A 195 -21.99 -4.30 -8.44
N ASN A 196 -23.05 -4.94 -7.97
CA ASN A 196 -23.22 -5.28 -6.55
C ASN A 196 -22.53 -6.58 -6.13
N SER A 197 -21.87 -7.26 -7.03
CA SER A 197 -21.11 -8.47 -6.70
C SER A 197 -19.90 -8.16 -5.83
N ALA A 198 -19.52 -9.10 -4.98
CA ALA A 198 -18.37 -8.97 -4.10
C ALA A 198 -17.08 -8.68 -4.89
N LEU A 199 -16.85 -9.37 -6.01
CA LEU A 199 -15.67 -9.16 -6.86
C LEU A 199 -15.58 -7.75 -7.42
N THR A 200 -16.69 -7.22 -7.95
CA THR A 200 -16.72 -5.87 -8.51
C THR A 200 -16.51 -4.83 -7.41
N GLN A 201 -17.16 -5.01 -6.26
CA GLN A 201 -17.00 -4.15 -5.10
C GLN A 201 -15.56 -4.17 -4.56
N MET A 202 -14.92 -5.36 -4.52
CA MET A 202 -13.50 -5.47 -4.16
C MET A 202 -12.60 -4.74 -5.17
N GLY A 203 -12.82 -4.93 -6.47
CA GLY A 203 -12.06 -4.25 -7.52
C GLY A 203 -12.13 -2.73 -7.39
N TRP A 204 -13.31 -2.19 -7.17
CA TRP A 204 -13.53 -0.76 -6.96
C TRP A 204 -12.94 -0.26 -5.63
N PHE A 205 -13.12 -1.02 -4.55
CA PHE A 205 -12.59 -0.70 -3.24
C PHE A 205 -11.06 -0.65 -3.22
N PHE A 206 -10.40 -1.68 -3.77
CA PHE A 206 -8.94 -1.72 -3.82
C PHE A 206 -8.35 -0.70 -4.79
N THR A 207 -9.08 -0.30 -5.83
CA THR A 207 -8.70 0.85 -6.67
C THR A 207 -8.62 2.12 -5.84
N LYS A 208 -9.63 2.40 -5.01
CA LYS A 208 -9.61 3.56 -4.10
C LYS A 208 -8.48 3.45 -3.07
N ALA A 209 -8.27 2.27 -2.49
CA ALA A 209 -7.17 2.03 -1.56
C ALA A 209 -5.81 2.32 -2.20
N ALA A 210 -5.60 1.86 -3.44
CA ALA A 210 -4.35 2.11 -4.17
C ALA A 210 -4.12 3.60 -4.42
N LEU A 211 -5.17 4.35 -4.78
CA LEU A 211 -5.10 5.81 -4.99
C LEU A 211 -4.90 6.60 -3.69
N LEU A 212 -5.28 6.03 -2.54
CA LEU A 212 -5.10 6.65 -1.22
C LEU A 212 -3.81 6.23 -0.52
N THR A 213 -3.01 5.34 -1.13
CA THR A 213 -1.75 4.87 -0.56
C THR A 213 -0.65 5.88 -0.82
N PHE A 214 -0.46 6.85 0.06
CA PHE A 214 0.65 7.81 0.03
C PHE A 214 1.55 7.59 1.24
N GLY A 215 2.87 7.63 1.04
CA GLY A 215 3.84 7.57 2.14
C GLY A 215 3.91 6.21 2.85
N GLY A 216 3.56 5.13 2.13
CA GLY A 216 3.67 3.76 2.59
C GLY A 216 2.36 3.07 2.97
N ALA A 217 2.42 1.74 3.05
CA ALA A 217 1.24 0.89 3.24
C ALA A 217 0.52 1.11 4.58
N TYR A 218 1.26 1.43 5.64
CA TYR A 218 0.64 1.68 6.96
C TYR A 218 -0.36 2.83 6.94
N ALA A 219 -0.15 3.82 6.08
CA ALA A 219 -1.04 4.98 5.99
C ALA A 219 -2.45 4.61 5.48
N VAL A 220 -2.58 3.60 4.63
CA VAL A 220 -3.88 3.22 4.04
C VAL A 220 -4.57 2.08 4.80
N LEU A 221 -3.88 1.41 5.73
CA LEU A 221 -4.47 0.30 6.50
C LEU A 221 -5.76 0.68 7.25
N PRO A 222 -5.91 1.88 7.86
CA PRO A 222 -7.19 2.29 8.45
C PRO A 222 -8.34 2.33 7.44
N TYR A 223 -8.08 2.77 6.19
CA TYR A 223 -9.08 2.73 5.12
C TYR A 223 -9.47 1.31 4.76
N VAL A 224 -8.46 0.41 4.65
CA VAL A 224 -8.72 -1.01 4.36
C VAL A 224 -9.53 -1.65 5.49
N TYR A 225 -9.21 -1.35 6.74
CA TYR A 225 -9.97 -1.84 7.91
C TYR A 225 -11.41 -1.34 7.89
N GLN A 226 -11.62 -0.03 7.77
CA GLN A 226 -12.97 0.56 7.72
C GLN A 226 -13.81 -0.05 6.59
N GLY A 227 -13.23 -0.23 5.42
CA GLY A 227 -13.94 -0.84 4.31
C GLY A 227 -14.20 -2.33 4.49
N ALA A 228 -13.15 -3.13 4.66
CA ALA A 228 -13.25 -4.57 4.65
C ALA A 228 -13.93 -5.15 5.91
N VAL A 229 -13.74 -4.51 7.07
CA VAL A 229 -14.28 -5.00 8.35
C VAL A 229 -15.59 -4.31 8.71
N GLU A 230 -15.63 -2.97 8.69
CA GLU A 230 -16.76 -2.21 9.25
C GLU A 230 -17.88 -2.00 8.23
N HIS A 231 -17.53 -1.77 6.95
CA HIS A 231 -18.52 -1.43 5.92
C HIS A 231 -19.04 -2.65 5.15
N PHE A 232 -18.14 -3.44 4.59
CA PHE A 232 -18.49 -4.60 3.77
C PHE A 232 -18.60 -5.90 4.57
N HIS A 233 -18.10 -5.95 5.79
CA HIS A 233 -18.05 -7.14 6.64
C HIS A 233 -17.46 -8.38 5.95
N TRP A 234 -16.44 -8.14 5.10
CA TRP A 234 -15.71 -9.21 4.42
C TRP A 234 -14.83 -10.02 5.36
N LEU A 235 -14.29 -9.35 6.39
CA LEU A 235 -13.43 -9.95 7.40
C LEU A 235 -13.92 -9.58 8.80
N THR A 236 -13.61 -10.45 9.75
CA THR A 236 -13.68 -10.08 11.18
C THR A 236 -12.46 -9.24 11.58
N PRO A 237 -12.53 -8.43 12.66
CA PRO A 237 -11.36 -7.73 13.20
C PRO A 237 -10.18 -8.67 13.47
N GLN A 238 -10.47 -9.89 13.94
CA GLN A 238 -9.48 -10.91 14.22
C GLN A 238 -8.77 -11.38 12.94
N GLN A 239 -9.51 -11.65 11.88
CA GLN A 239 -8.95 -12.03 10.58
C GLN A 239 -8.08 -10.91 9.98
N MET A 240 -8.46 -9.64 10.19
CA MET A 240 -7.64 -8.51 9.74
C MET A 240 -6.28 -8.47 10.47
N ILE A 241 -6.25 -8.75 11.78
CA ILE A 241 -5.00 -8.86 12.55
C ILE A 241 -4.15 -10.04 12.03
N ASP A 242 -4.78 -11.18 11.76
CA ASP A 242 -4.10 -12.36 11.22
C ASP A 242 -3.52 -12.08 9.83
N GLY A 243 -4.26 -11.37 8.98
CA GLY A 243 -3.79 -10.93 7.67
C GLY A 243 -2.60 -9.98 7.73
N LEU A 244 -2.63 -9.03 8.67
CA LEU A 244 -1.47 -8.17 8.93
C LEU A 244 -0.25 -8.99 9.37
N ALA A 245 -0.46 -9.98 10.25
CA ALA A 245 0.58 -10.87 10.71
C ALA A 245 1.24 -11.65 9.54
N LEU A 246 0.43 -12.20 8.67
CA LEU A 246 0.90 -12.91 7.48
C LEU A 246 1.61 -11.97 6.49
N GLY A 247 1.07 -10.76 6.28
CA GLY A 247 1.68 -9.74 5.42
C GLY A 247 3.05 -9.28 5.91
N GLU A 248 3.22 -9.07 7.21
CA GLU A 248 4.50 -8.66 7.82
C GLU A 248 5.57 -9.75 7.77
N THR A 249 5.17 -11.02 7.76
CA THR A 249 6.10 -12.14 7.74
C THR A 249 6.50 -12.55 6.32
N THR A 250 5.85 -12.00 5.28
CA THR A 250 6.17 -12.30 3.88
C THR A 250 7.15 -11.29 3.28
N PRO A 251 8.09 -11.74 2.41
CA PRO A 251 8.95 -10.80 1.70
C PRO A 251 8.14 -10.02 0.67
N GLY A 252 8.27 -8.69 0.64
CA GLY A 252 7.59 -7.82 -0.34
C GLY A 252 6.98 -6.58 0.28
N PRO A 253 6.17 -5.82 -0.49
CA PRO A 253 5.52 -4.63 0.05
C PRO A 253 4.44 -5.02 1.06
N LEU A 254 4.40 -4.34 2.21
CA LEU A 254 3.38 -4.60 3.25
C LEU A 254 1.93 -4.50 2.73
N ILE A 255 1.69 -3.62 1.74
CA ILE A 255 0.36 -3.47 1.14
C ILE A 255 -0.17 -4.79 0.54
N MET A 256 0.68 -5.79 0.33
CA MET A 256 0.25 -7.12 -0.15
C MET A 256 -0.70 -7.82 0.83
N VAL A 257 -0.85 -7.33 2.04
CA VAL A 257 -1.95 -7.76 2.95
C VAL A 257 -3.33 -7.68 2.28
N VAL A 258 -3.53 -6.79 1.30
CA VAL A 258 -4.78 -6.71 0.54
C VAL A 258 -5.06 -8.00 -0.27
N THR A 259 -4.03 -8.80 -0.59
CA THR A 259 -4.19 -10.14 -1.18
C THR A 259 -4.90 -11.08 -0.20
N PHE A 260 -4.49 -11.07 1.06
CA PHE A 260 -5.17 -11.84 2.10
C PHE A 260 -6.61 -11.34 2.28
N VAL A 261 -6.81 -10.02 2.35
CA VAL A 261 -8.16 -9.43 2.48
C VAL A 261 -9.06 -9.87 1.32
N GLY A 262 -8.58 -9.76 0.08
CA GLY A 262 -9.33 -10.18 -1.10
C GLY A 262 -9.61 -11.69 -1.13
N PHE A 263 -8.63 -12.51 -0.71
CA PHE A 263 -8.77 -13.96 -0.65
C PHE A 263 -9.83 -14.39 0.38
N VAL A 264 -9.74 -13.88 1.61
CA VAL A 264 -10.69 -14.19 2.69
C VAL A 264 -12.09 -13.69 2.33
N ALA A 265 -12.20 -12.51 1.75
CA ALA A 265 -13.46 -11.97 1.26
C ALA A 265 -14.09 -12.84 0.16
N GLY A 266 -13.30 -13.25 -0.84
CA GLY A 266 -13.75 -14.14 -1.91
C GLY A 266 -14.20 -15.51 -1.40
N TRP A 267 -13.45 -16.07 -0.46
CA TRP A 267 -13.76 -17.32 0.19
C TRP A 267 -15.06 -17.24 0.99
N GLY A 268 -15.19 -16.23 1.86
CA GLY A 268 -16.36 -16.05 2.73
C GLY A 268 -17.64 -15.71 1.96
N GLN A 269 -17.53 -15.04 0.82
CA GLN A 269 -18.65 -14.70 -0.07
C GLN A 269 -18.97 -15.81 -1.10
N GLN A 270 -18.25 -16.94 -1.07
CA GLN A 270 -18.43 -18.06 -1.98
C GLN A 270 -18.49 -17.63 -3.45
N VAL A 271 -17.60 -16.72 -3.86
CA VAL A 271 -17.67 -16.05 -5.16
C VAL A 271 -17.62 -17.02 -6.33
N PHE A 272 -16.97 -18.18 -6.16
CA PHE A 272 -16.85 -19.25 -7.14
C PHE A 272 -17.66 -20.52 -6.77
N GLY A 273 -18.68 -20.39 -5.90
CA GLY A 273 -19.52 -21.49 -5.42
C GLY A 273 -18.93 -22.22 -4.22
N ASP A 274 -19.56 -23.36 -3.86
CA ASP A 274 -19.16 -24.14 -2.69
C ASP A 274 -17.87 -24.95 -2.87
N GLU A 275 -17.37 -25.08 -4.10
CA GLU A 275 -16.15 -25.81 -4.41
C GLU A 275 -14.92 -24.90 -4.21
N HIS A 276 -14.51 -24.71 -2.97
CA HIS A 276 -13.32 -23.91 -2.58
C HIS A 276 -11.98 -24.46 -3.10
N LEU A 277 -11.97 -25.61 -3.75
CA LEU A 277 -10.79 -26.31 -4.25
C LEU A 277 -10.25 -25.72 -5.56
N LEU A 278 -10.99 -24.85 -6.22
CA LEU A 278 -10.62 -24.24 -7.51
C LEU A 278 -10.10 -22.79 -7.38
N LEU A 279 -9.99 -22.29 -6.17
CA LEU A 279 -9.28 -21.04 -5.87
C LEU A 279 -7.84 -21.34 -5.57
#